data_15aa83e32b018a3acf525371fbb719eb
#
_entry.id   15aa83e32b018a3acf525371fbb719eb
#
_cell.length_a   1.000
_cell.length_b   1.000
_cell.length_c   1.000
_cell.angle_alpha   90.00
_cell.angle_beta   90.00
_cell.angle_gamma   90.00
#
_symmetry.space_group_name_H-M   'P 1'
#
loop_
_entity.id
_entity.type
_entity.pdbx_description
1 polymer ?
#
loop_
_entity_poly.entity_id
_entity_poly.type
_entity_poly.pdbx_seq_one_letter_code
_entity_poly.pdbx_strand_id
1 'polypeptide(L)'
;MDFIEKLKEKSIKKKNVSTSEALELFVEGTGNPYRVLAAASEIREHFKGKDIILCGMTHLISAKCTQECTSRASFHSNPDHVSAQKIKTARQVLAEAVQAKKNGAEFFSIITGSEGLKTKKAWKNICQIIPAINKSGIKPCLAAGMIDANQAAQLKAVGLLRYCHHLQNDGKEDRAMMNAVKAAGLSVCAGVSFGIGETFTQRIQSAEVLRKLNVDAVSINMIDSGSENKRDRAQTLSPMEILMTVAVFRFMLPDKDIKLCGGRKNNLRQLLPLGIIAGANSLMTGNDLNATERNSKLDHEMIADLGLIPTREIDLCTCDTKGKQRCAASSAIKSRSLV
;
A
#
# COMPACT_ATOMS: atom_id res chain seq x y z
N MET A 1 25.31 -23.22 7.39
CA MET A 1 24.25 -22.27 6.93
C MET A 1 24.53 -20.94 7.57
N ASP A 2 24.68 -19.89 6.81
CA ASP A 2 24.93 -18.57 7.36
C ASP A 2 23.67 -17.96 8.00
N PHE A 3 23.81 -16.82 8.65
CA PHE A 3 22.75 -16.20 9.44
C PHE A 3 21.53 -15.79 8.58
N ILE A 4 21.74 -15.19 7.40
CA ILE A 4 20.66 -14.76 6.48
C ILE A 4 19.85 -15.98 6.02
N GLU A 5 20.52 -17.05 5.61
CA GLU A 5 19.86 -18.28 5.18
C GLU A 5 19.04 -18.94 6.30
N LYS A 6 19.60 -18.96 7.53
CA LYS A 6 18.87 -19.43 8.72
C LYS A 6 17.56 -18.65 8.93
N LEU A 7 17.64 -17.32 8.85
CA LEU A 7 16.45 -16.49 9.03
C LEU A 7 15.45 -16.64 7.89
N LYS A 8 15.92 -16.77 6.63
CA LYS A 8 15.06 -17.06 5.50
C LYS A 8 14.25 -18.34 5.70
N GLU A 9 14.92 -19.46 6.05
CA GLU A 9 14.23 -20.70 6.36
C GLU A 9 13.26 -20.58 7.53
N LYS A 10 13.66 -19.84 8.58
CA LYS A 10 12.80 -19.55 9.72
C LYS A 10 11.52 -18.85 9.30
N SER A 11 11.62 -17.85 8.42
CA SER A 11 10.50 -17.10 7.86
C SER A 11 9.60 -17.97 6.98
N ILE A 12 10.19 -18.77 6.09
CA ILE A 12 9.46 -19.71 5.22
C ILE A 12 8.66 -20.72 6.05
N LYS A 13 9.23 -21.22 7.15
CA LYS A 13 8.55 -22.10 8.11
C LYS A 13 7.57 -21.39 9.04
N LYS A 14 7.28 -20.10 8.79
CA LYS A 14 6.42 -19.22 9.63
C LYS A 14 6.82 -19.18 11.09
N LYS A 15 8.10 -19.40 11.39
CA LYS A 15 8.65 -19.22 12.73
C LYS A 15 8.99 -17.73 12.90
N ASN A 16 8.68 -17.22 14.09
CA ASN A 16 8.88 -15.80 14.38
C ASN A 16 10.36 -15.39 14.31
N VAL A 17 10.68 -14.47 13.41
CA VAL A 17 11.93 -13.71 13.48
C VAL A 17 11.75 -12.68 14.61
N SER A 18 12.61 -12.75 15.62
CA SER A 18 12.54 -11.84 16.78
C SER A 18 13.05 -10.44 16.42
N THR A 19 12.74 -9.46 17.25
CA THR A 19 13.23 -8.08 17.09
C THR A 19 14.78 -8.04 17.11
N SER A 20 15.43 -8.84 17.95
CA SER A 20 16.89 -8.92 18.01
C SER A 20 17.49 -9.50 16.72
N GLU A 21 16.92 -10.60 16.20
CA GLU A 21 17.35 -11.20 14.93
C GLU A 21 17.11 -10.23 13.75
N ALA A 22 16.03 -9.46 13.78
CA ALA A 22 15.74 -8.46 12.76
C ALA A 22 16.73 -7.28 12.80
N LEU A 23 17.19 -6.87 14.00
CA LEU A 23 18.23 -5.87 14.17
C LEU A 23 19.58 -6.39 13.67
N GLU A 24 19.95 -7.61 14.02
CA GLU A 24 21.17 -8.26 13.56
C GLU A 24 21.17 -8.40 12.02
N LEU A 25 20.04 -8.82 11.42
CA LEU A 25 19.87 -8.89 9.98
C LEU A 25 20.10 -7.54 9.28
N PHE A 26 19.65 -6.44 9.90
CA PHE A 26 19.90 -5.11 9.38
C PHE A 26 21.40 -4.74 9.46
N VAL A 27 22.04 -5.00 10.61
CA VAL A 27 23.46 -4.70 10.81
C VAL A 27 24.32 -5.50 9.85
N GLU A 28 24.13 -6.81 9.73
CA GLU A 28 24.85 -7.65 8.78
C GLU A 28 24.58 -7.23 7.32
N GLY A 29 23.33 -6.84 7.02
CA GLY A 29 22.93 -6.35 5.71
C GLY A 29 23.60 -5.03 5.31
N THR A 30 24.12 -4.22 6.25
CA THR A 30 24.85 -2.99 5.87
C THR A 30 26.14 -3.30 5.08
N GLY A 31 26.79 -4.44 5.34
CA GLY A 31 27.96 -4.92 4.62
C GLY A 31 27.66 -5.53 3.25
N ASN A 32 26.49 -6.19 3.11
CA ASN A 32 26.05 -6.80 1.85
C ASN A 32 24.52 -6.79 1.72
N PRO A 33 23.90 -5.64 1.44
CA PRO A 33 22.45 -5.50 1.41
C PRO A 33 21.78 -6.39 0.34
N TYR A 34 22.45 -6.62 -0.77
CA TYR A 34 21.88 -7.40 -1.88
C TYR A 34 21.57 -8.86 -1.50
N ARG A 35 22.33 -9.46 -0.59
CA ARG A 35 22.02 -10.80 -0.07
C ARG A 35 20.72 -10.81 0.73
N VAL A 36 20.50 -9.79 1.56
CA VAL A 36 19.26 -9.65 2.34
C VAL A 36 18.07 -9.44 1.41
N LEU A 37 18.22 -8.58 0.37
CA LEU A 37 17.17 -8.36 -0.62
C LEU A 37 16.84 -9.65 -1.40
N ALA A 38 17.86 -10.42 -1.81
CA ALA A 38 17.66 -11.69 -2.51
C ALA A 38 16.87 -12.69 -1.64
N ALA A 39 17.27 -12.87 -0.38
CA ALA A 39 16.58 -13.73 0.56
C ALA A 39 15.13 -13.27 0.83
N ALA A 40 14.89 -11.96 0.93
CA ALA A 40 13.54 -11.42 1.05
C ALA A 40 12.69 -11.66 -0.21
N SER A 41 13.31 -11.61 -1.40
CA SER A 41 12.63 -11.96 -2.66
C SER A 41 12.21 -13.43 -2.67
N GLU A 42 13.05 -14.35 -2.22
CA GLU A 42 12.72 -15.77 -2.12
C GLU A 42 11.58 -16.03 -1.13
N ILE A 43 11.56 -15.34 0.03
CA ILE A 43 10.44 -15.41 0.97
C ILE A 43 9.15 -14.91 0.31
N ARG A 44 9.21 -13.76 -0.39
CA ARG A 44 8.07 -13.22 -1.14
C ARG A 44 7.57 -14.23 -2.17
N GLU A 45 8.47 -14.79 -2.97
CA GLU A 45 8.12 -15.74 -4.02
C GLU A 45 7.49 -17.01 -3.46
N HIS A 46 8.00 -17.52 -2.33
CA HIS A 46 7.42 -18.68 -1.66
C HIS A 46 5.95 -18.49 -1.27
N PHE A 47 5.56 -17.30 -0.76
CA PHE A 47 4.20 -17.04 -0.27
C PHE A 47 3.28 -16.35 -1.28
N LYS A 48 3.83 -15.64 -2.25
CA LYS A 48 3.08 -14.77 -3.18
C LYS A 48 3.29 -15.15 -4.65
N GLY A 49 4.21 -16.06 -4.93
CA GLY A 49 4.55 -16.43 -6.31
C GLY A 49 5.08 -15.24 -7.10
N LYS A 50 4.67 -15.19 -8.36
CA LYS A 50 5.02 -14.10 -9.28
C LYS A 50 4.02 -12.93 -9.27
N ASP A 51 2.97 -13.02 -8.49
CA ASP A 51 1.85 -12.08 -8.53
C ASP A 51 2.18 -10.77 -7.79
N ILE A 52 1.93 -9.65 -8.45
CA ILE A 52 2.03 -8.30 -7.90
C ILE A 52 0.66 -7.64 -7.92
N ILE A 53 0.19 -7.27 -6.72
CA ILE A 53 -1.11 -6.63 -6.52
C ILE A 53 -0.98 -5.12 -6.78
N LEU A 54 -1.79 -4.58 -7.69
CA LEU A 54 -1.93 -3.14 -7.88
C LEU A 54 -3.16 -2.62 -7.15
N CYS A 55 -3.00 -1.48 -6.46
CA CYS A 55 -4.06 -0.83 -5.70
C CYS A 55 -4.26 0.59 -6.20
N GLY A 56 -5.46 0.92 -6.67
CA GLY A 56 -5.87 2.29 -6.91
C GLY A 56 -6.37 2.97 -5.63
N MET A 57 -6.48 4.30 -5.65
CA MET A 57 -7.03 5.05 -4.53
C MET A 57 -7.74 6.33 -4.97
N THR A 58 -8.60 6.84 -4.08
CA THR A 58 -9.18 8.17 -4.18
C THR A 58 -9.32 8.81 -2.81
N HIS A 59 -9.19 10.13 -2.75
CA HIS A 59 -9.60 10.92 -1.60
C HIS A 59 -11.05 11.34 -1.75
N LEU A 60 -11.89 10.94 -0.80
CA LEU A 60 -13.31 11.32 -0.78
C LEU A 60 -13.47 12.81 -0.50
N ILE A 61 -12.61 13.36 0.35
CA ILE A 61 -12.61 14.75 0.78
C ILE A 61 -11.30 15.37 0.34
N SER A 62 -11.37 16.33 -0.59
CA SER A 62 -10.22 17.17 -0.92
C SER A 62 -10.08 18.24 0.16
N ALA A 63 -9.43 17.91 1.27
CA ALA A 63 -9.28 18.82 2.40
C ALA A 63 -7.82 19.00 2.76
N LYS A 64 -7.48 20.22 3.21
CA LYS A 64 -6.29 20.40 4.05
C LYS A 64 -6.47 19.52 5.28
N CYS A 65 -5.61 18.54 5.46
CA CYS A 65 -5.54 17.85 6.75
C CYS A 65 -4.99 18.86 7.77
N THR A 66 -5.83 19.32 8.68
CA THR A 66 -5.48 20.31 9.71
C THR A 66 -4.76 19.69 10.90
N GLN A 67 -4.77 18.36 11.01
CA GLN A 67 -4.11 17.63 12.11
C GLN A 67 -2.73 17.11 11.73
N GLU A 68 -1.93 16.85 12.74
CA GLU A 68 -0.61 16.22 12.68
C GLU A 68 -0.71 14.74 12.31
N CYS A 69 -1.23 14.44 11.12
CA CYS A 69 -1.33 13.08 10.61
C CYS A 69 0.01 12.66 10.00
N THR A 70 0.59 11.57 10.49
CA THR A 70 1.81 10.98 9.93
C THR A 70 1.60 10.44 8.51
N SER A 71 0.35 10.21 8.10
CA SER A 71 0.01 9.85 6.71
C SER A 71 0.07 11.04 5.73
N ARG A 72 0.39 12.24 6.22
CA ARG A 72 0.48 13.49 5.43
C ARG A 72 1.61 13.51 4.41
N ALA A 73 2.53 12.57 4.49
CA ALA A 73 3.65 12.42 3.57
C ALA A 73 3.29 12.27 2.10
N SER A 74 2.06 11.84 1.83
CA SER A 74 1.59 11.59 0.46
C SER A 74 0.74 12.74 -0.10
N PHE A 75 0.48 13.83 0.68
CA PHE A 75 -0.54 14.83 0.34
C PHE A 75 -0.02 16.26 0.37
N HIS A 76 0.90 16.56 -0.55
CA HIS A 76 1.21 17.95 -0.86
C HIS A 76 0.33 18.44 -2.00
N SER A 77 -0.85 18.91 -1.66
CA SER A 77 -1.52 19.89 -2.49
C SER A 77 -0.94 21.26 -2.15
N ASN A 78 -0.54 21.99 -3.19
CA ASN A 78 -0.09 23.37 -3.16
C ASN A 78 -0.99 24.20 -2.21
N PRO A 79 -0.44 24.92 -1.21
CA PRO A 79 -1.22 25.70 -0.25
C PRO A 79 -2.10 26.77 -0.87
N ASP A 80 -1.84 27.16 -2.12
CA ASP A 80 -2.55 28.25 -2.82
C ASP A 80 -3.91 27.87 -3.42
N HIS A 81 -4.28 26.59 -3.40
CA HIS A 81 -5.59 26.13 -3.90
C HIS A 81 -6.52 25.69 -2.76
N VAL A 82 -6.83 26.60 -1.83
CA VAL A 82 -7.87 26.39 -0.80
C VAL A 82 -9.23 26.76 -1.39
N SER A 83 -9.72 25.99 -2.34
CA SER A 83 -11.15 25.99 -2.64
C SER A 83 -11.88 25.15 -1.58
N ALA A 84 -13.11 25.56 -1.24
CA ALA A 84 -13.95 24.91 -0.25
C ALA A 84 -13.93 23.38 -0.40
N GLN A 85 -13.80 22.66 0.73
CA GLN A 85 -13.76 21.20 0.81
C GLN A 85 -14.92 20.58 0.03
N LYS A 86 -14.66 20.11 -1.19
CA LYS A 86 -15.68 19.41 -1.97
C LYS A 86 -15.58 17.93 -1.71
N ILE A 87 -16.64 17.37 -1.11
CA ILE A 87 -16.79 15.92 -1.00
C ILE A 87 -17.10 15.39 -2.40
N LYS A 88 -16.32 14.42 -2.88
CA LYS A 88 -16.58 13.74 -4.16
C LYS A 88 -17.94 13.05 -4.11
N THR A 89 -18.67 13.17 -5.19
CA THR A 89 -19.94 12.44 -5.37
C THR A 89 -19.70 10.95 -5.60
N ALA A 90 -20.68 10.13 -5.32
CA ALA A 90 -20.62 8.69 -5.59
C ALA A 90 -20.27 8.40 -7.08
N ARG A 91 -20.79 9.20 -8.01
CA ARG A 91 -20.49 9.07 -9.45
C ARG A 91 -19.01 9.32 -9.76
N GLN A 92 -18.40 10.32 -9.14
CA GLN A 92 -16.98 10.63 -9.32
C GLN A 92 -16.10 9.50 -8.77
N VAL A 93 -16.39 9.03 -7.55
CA VAL A 93 -15.63 7.93 -6.92
C VAL A 93 -15.75 6.65 -7.76
N LEU A 94 -16.95 6.34 -8.27
CA LEU A 94 -17.15 5.17 -9.13
C LEU A 94 -16.39 5.30 -10.45
N ALA A 95 -16.38 6.47 -11.08
CA ALA A 95 -15.63 6.69 -12.31
C ALA A 95 -14.12 6.49 -12.10
N GLU A 96 -13.56 6.96 -10.98
CA GLU A 96 -12.17 6.74 -10.61
C GLU A 96 -11.89 5.26 -10.32
N ALA A 97 -12.81 4.54 -9.64
CA ALA A 97 -12.68 3.11 -9.41
C ALA A 97 -12.67 2.29 -10.70
N VAL A 98 -13.55 2.62 -11.64
CA VAL A 98 -13.59 2.00 -12.97
C VAL A 98 -12.30 2.28 -13.74
N GLN A 99 -11.78 3.50 -13.67
CA GLN A 99 -10.50 3.84 -14.29
C GLN A 99 -9.34 3.09 -13.65
N ALA A 100 -9.31 2.98 -12.32
CA ALA A 100 -8.30 2.20 -11.61
C ALA A 100 -8.32 0.72 -12.02
N LYS A 101 -9.52 0.15 -12.19
CA LYS A 101 -9.68 -1.23 -12.72
C LYS A 101 -9.10 -1.36 -14.12
N LYS A 102 -9.40 -0.43 -15.04
CA LYS A 102 -8.82 -0.41 -16.39
C LYS A 102 -7.30 -0.32 -16.36
N ASN A 103 -6.76 0.38 -15.38
CA ASN A 103 -5.32 0.50 -15.12
C ASN A 103 -4.72 -0.73 -14.40
N GLY A 104 -5.45 -1.84 -14.30
CA GLY A 104 -4.97 -3.09 -13.72
C GLY A 104 -5.04 -3.16 -12.20
N ALA A 105 -5.69 -2.21 -11.52
CA ALA A 105 -5.84 -2.29 -10.07
C ALA A 105 -6.82 -3.39 -9.67
N GLU A 106 -6.44 -4.20 -8.70
CA GLU A 106 -7.29 -5.22 -8.07
C GLU A 106 -8.13 -4.66 -6.94
N PHE A 107 -7.52 -3.75 -6.17
CA PHE A 107 -8.16 -3.06 -5.05
C PHE A 107 -8.31 -1.57 -5.33
N PHE A 108 -9.35 -0.97 -4.77
CA PHE A 108 -9.57 0.48 -4.82
C PHE A 108 -9.87 1.02 -3.42
N SER A 109 -8.99 1.89 -2.93
CA SER A 109 -9.06 2.46 -1.59
C SER A 109 -9.73 3.82 -1.60
N ILE A 110 -10.80 3.97 -0.81
CA ILE A 110 -11.45 5.26 -0.53
C ILE A 110 -10.85 5.80 0.76
N ILE A 111 -10.26 6.98 0.71
CA ILE A 111 -9.63 7.64 1.85
C ILE A 111 -10.45 8.87 2.24
N THR A 112 -10.85 8.95 3.51
CA THR A 112 -11.71 10.04 4.00
C THR A 112 -10.97 11.15 4.72
N GLY A 113 -9.66 10.99 4.90
CA GLY A 113 -8.83 11.87 5.73
C GLY A 113 -8.86 11.50 7.21
N SER A 114 -8.08 12.24 8.03
CA SER A 114 -7.90 11.98 9.47
C SER A 114 -9.18 12.16 10.29
N GLU A 115 -10.12 12.98 9.83
CA GLU A 115 -11.37 13.25 10.54
C GLU A 115 -12.43 12.14 10.38
N GLY A 116 -12.19 11.18 9.48
CA GLY A 116 -13.09 10.07 9.23
C GLY A 116 -14.47 10.49 8.72
N LEU A 117 -15.46 9.67 8.96
CA LEU A 117 -16.85 9.86 8.53
C LEU A 117 -17.71 10.39 9.70
N LYS A 118 -17.53 11.65 10.09
CA LYS A 118 -18.19 12.25 11.26
C LYS A 118 -19.70 12.46 11.10
N THR A 119 -20.23 12.54 9.89
CA THR A 119 -21.64 12.82 9.66
C THR A 119 -22.42 11.62 9.19
N LYS A 120 -23.69 11.47 9.62
CA LYS A 120 -24.61 10.43 9.13
C LYS A 120 -24.74 10.45 7.59
N LYS A 121 -24.68 11.64 6.99
CA LYS A 121 -24.75 11.82 5.53
C LYS A 121 -23.52 11.23 4.82
N ALA A 122 -22.31 11.50 5.32
CA ALA A 122 -21.07 10.95 4.77
C ALA A 122 -21.02 9.43 4.92
N TRP A 123 -21.44 8.90 6.08
CA TRP A 123 -21.56 7.48 6.32
C TRP A 123 -22.52 6.79 5.34
N LYS A 124 -23.74 7.34 5.18
CA LYS A 124 -24.73 6.83 4.22
C LYS A 124 -24.17 6.84 2.78
N ASN A 125 -23.46 7.89 2.42
CA ASN A 125 -22.84 8.00 1.08
C ASN A 125 -21.83 6.87 0.84
N ILE A 126 -20.93 6.59 1.79
CA ILE A 126 -19.98 5.48 1.69
C ILE A 126 -20.69 4.13 1.57
N CYS A 127 -21.72 3.89 2.38
CA CYS A 127 -22.51 2.66 2.30
C CYS A 127 -23.22 2.47 0.95
N GLN A 128 -23.46 3.55 0.19
CA GLN A 128 -23.99 3.48 -1.17
C GLN A 128 -22.90 3.30 -2.23
N ILE A 129 -21.71 3.87 -2.03
CA ILE A 129 -20.58 3.79 -2.97
C ILE A 129 -20.01 2.37 -3.02
N ILE A 130 -19.80 1.71 -1.87
CA ILE A 130 -19.16 0.40 -1.77
C ILE A 130 -19.81 -0.66 -2.66
N PRO A 131 -21.14 -0.87 -2.64
CA PRO A 131 -21.79 -1.83 -3.53
C PRO A 131 -21.63 -1.49 -5.02
N ALA A 132 -21.63 -0.21 -5.38
CA ALA A 132 -21.41 0.22 -6.76
C ALA A 132 -20.01 -0.10 -7.26
N ILE A 133 -18.98 0.07 -6.40
CA ILE A 133 -17.61 -0.33 -6.69
C ILE A 133 -17.51 -1.84 -6.87
N ASN A 134 -18.12 -2.64 -5.97
CA ASN A 134 -18.15 -4.10 -6.12
C ASN A 134 -18.77 -4.54 -7.47
N LYS A 135 -19.90 -3.93 -7.85
CA LYS A 135 -20.55 -4.21 -9.14
C LYS A 135 -19.65 -3.88 -10.35
N SER A 136 -18.75 -2.92 -10.22
CA SER A 136 -17.77 -2.62 -11.28
C SER A 136 -16.66 -3.69 -11.39
N GLY A 137 -16.58 -4.63 -10.43
CA GLY A 137 -15.63 -5.74 -10.44
C GLY A 137 -14.23 -5.36 -9.94
N ILE A 138 -14.10 -4.31 -9.14
CA ILE A 138 -12.89 -3.97 -8.38
C ILE A 138 -13.19 -4.09 -6.87
N LYS A 139 -12.20 -4.55 -6.10
CA LYS A 139 -12.36 -4.82 -4.66
C LYS A 139 -12.27 -3.52 -3.83
N PRO A 140 -13.35 -3.10 -3.13
CA PRO A 140 -13.33 -1.86 -2.37
C PRO A 140 -12.56 -2.00 -1.05
N CYS A 141 -11.74 -1.00 -0.76
CA CYS A 141 -11.12 -0.76 0.54
C CYS A 141 -11.56 0.61 1.09
N LEU A 142 -11.54 0.77 2.40
CA LEU A 142 -11.91 2.03 3.05
C LEU A 142 -10.91 2.37 4.15
N ALA A 143 -10.42 3.62 4.16
CA ALA A 143 -9.66 4.23 5.24
C ALA A 143 -10.48 5.42 5.79
N ALA A 144 -11.11 5.24 6.95
CA ALA A 144 -12.03 6.20 7.53
C ALA A 144 -11.75 6.51 9.03
N GLY A 145 -10.50 6.37 9.45
CA GLY A 145 -10.09 6.62 10.83
C GLY A 145 -10.53 5.52 11.80
N MET A 146 -10.90 5.89 13.01
CA MET A 146 -11.41 4.95 14.02
C MET A 146 -12.88 4.63 13.76
N ILE A 147 -13.23 3.36 13.83
CA ILE A 147 -14.62 2.86 13.71
C ILE A 147 -14.93 1.88 14.84
N ASP A 148 -16.18 1.79 15.20
CA ASP A 148 -16.67 0.80 16.18
C ASP A 148 -17.11 -0.52 15.51
N ALA A 149 -17.46 -1.50 16.34
CA ALA A 149 -17.88 -2.83 15.88
C ALA A 149 -19.18 -2.79 15.03
N ASN A 150 -20.09 -1.90 15.35
CA ASN A 150 -21.36 -1.75 14.62
C ASN A 150 -21.10 -1.17 13.21
N GLN A 151 -20.23 -0.18 13.14
CA GLN A 151 -19.77 0.39 11.88
C GLN A 151 -19.02 -0.63 11.02
N ALA A 152 -18.16 -1.45 11.64
CA ALA A 152 -17.47 -2.53 10.93
C ALA A 152 -18.46 -3.56 10.35
N ALA A 153 -19.47 -3.97 11.12
CA ALA A 153 -20.53 -4.87 10.66
C ALA A 153 -21.36 -4.27 9.51
N GLN A 154 -21.71 -2.99 9.58
CA GLN A 154 -22.41 -2.29 8.50
C GLN A 154 -21.58 -2.24 7.22
N LEU A 155 -20.29 -1.94 7.31
CA LEU A 155 -19.38 -1.92 6.16
C LEU A 155 -19.27 -3.31 5.53
N LYS A 156 -19.18 -4.36 6.31
CA LYS A 156 -19.20 -5.75 5.82
C LYS A 156 -20.50 -6.06 5.09
N ALA A 157 -21.63 -5.69 5.66
CA ALA A 157 -22.96 -5.95 5.10
C ALA A 157 -23.15 -5.28 3.72
N VAL A 158 -22.57 -4.10 3.51
CA VAL A 158 -22.58 -3.42 2.19
C VAL A 158 -21.50 -3.91 1.23
N GLY A 159 -20.70 -4.91 1.63
CA GLY A 159 -19.74 -5.58 0.76
C GLY A 159 -18.33 -4.96 0.76
N LEU A 160 -17.96 -4.19 1.80
CA LEU A 160 -16.54 -3.82 1.96
C LEU A 160 -15.69 -5.08 2.11
N LEU A 161 -14.55 -5.12 1.46
CA LEU A 161 -13.65 -6.26 1.54
C LEU A 161 -12.54 -6.04 2.58
N ARG A 162 -11.92 -4.84 2.57
CA ARG A 162 -10.75 -4.54 3.40
C ARG A 162 -10.89 -3.17 4.07
N TYR A 163 -10.62 -3.11 5.35
CA TYR A 163 -10.50 -1.86 6.09
C TYR A 163 -9.01 -1.49 6.21
N CYS A 164 -8.70 -0.24 5.87
CA CYS A 164 -7.35 0.30 5.94
C CYS A 164 -7.25 1.28 7.11
N HIS A 165 -6.22 1.12 7.93
CA HIS A 165 -5.97 2.02 9.05
C HIS A 165 -4.48 2.31 9.17
N HIS A 166 -4.13 3.55 9.46
CA HIS A 166 -2.75 3.94 9.70
C HIS A 166 -2.46 3.83 11.19
N LEU A 167 -1.43 3.03 11.56
CA LEU A 167 -1.05 2.84 12.96
C LEU A 167 -0.68 4.18 13.60
N GLN A 168 -1.22 4.40 14.79
CA GLN A 168 -0.91 5.56 15.62
C GLN A 168 -0.11 5.10 16.83
N ASN A 169 0.99 5.81 17.13
CA ASN A 169 1.83 5.55 18.30
C ASN A 169 2.22 4.06 18.49
N ASP A 170 1.89 3.49 19.64
CA ASP A 170 2.20 2.10 20.02
C ASP A 170 1.12 1.06 19.58
N GLY A 171 0.10 1.49 18.86
CA GLY A 171 -0.97 0.66 18.34
C GLY A 171 -1.93 0.10 19.40
N LYS A 172 -1.93 0.62 20.62
CA LYS A 172 -2.82 0.12 21.69
C LYS A 172 -4.29 0.40 21.39
N GLU A 173 -4.61 1.64 21.04
CA GLU A 173 -5.97 2.06 20.68
C GLU A 173 -6.42 1.39 19.39
N ASP A 174 -5.51 1.24 18.43
CA ASP A 174 -5.77 0.61 17.14
C ASP A 174 -6.17 -0.87 17.28
N ARG A 175 -5.64 -1.56 18.30
CA ARG A 175 -5.85 -2.99 18.52
C ARG A 175 -7.33 -3.35 18.72
N ALA A 176 -8.04 -2.62 19.56
CA ALA A 176 -9.45 -2.88 19.85
C ALA A 176 -10.30 -2.72 18.59
N MET A 177 -10.07 -1.65 17.84
CA MET A 177 -10.75 -1.37 16.58
C MET A 177 -10.42 -2.43 15.52
N MET A 178 -9.15 -2.79 15.33
CA MET A 178 -8.75 -3.81 14.34
C MET A 178 -9.33 -5.18 14.67
N ASN A 179 -9.41 -5.54 15.94
CA ASN A 179 -10.08 -6.79 16.36
C ASN A 179 -11.58 -6.75 16.04
N ALA A 180 -12.26 -5.63 16.26
CA ALA A 180 -13.67 -5.47 15.90
C ALA A 180 -13.88 -5.57 14.37
N VAL A 181 -12.98 -4.96 13.58
CA VAL A 181 -13.00 -5.05 12.11
C VAL A 181 -12.83 -6.49 11.63
N LYS A 182 -11.91 -7.24 12.23
CA LYS A 182 -11.72 -8.67 11.92
C LYS A 182 -12.90 -9.52 12.34
N ALA A 183 -13.45 -9.27 13.54
CA ALA A 183 -14.63 -9.99 14.03
C ALA A 183 -15.83 -9.79 13.11
N ALA A 184 -15.95 -8.64 12.45
CA ALA A 184 -16.94 -8.39 11.40
C ALA A 184 -16.64 -9.13 10.07
N GLY A 185 -15.53 -9.86 9.95
CA GLY A 185 -15.13 -10.58 8.75
C GLY A 185 -14.53 -9.71 7.66
N LEU A 186 -13.98 -8.54 8.01
CA LEU A 186 -13.22 -7.67 7.11
C LEU A 186 -11.73 -8.02 7.17
N SER A 187 -11.05 -7.96 6.02
CA SER A 187 -9.59 -7.95 5.96
C SER A 187 -9.04 -6.62 6.49
N VAL A 188 -7.88 -6.66 7.14
CA VAL A 188 -7.22 -5.48 7.71
C VAL A 188 -5.93 -5.16 6.97
N CYS A 189 -5.82 -3.93 6.47
CA CYS A 189 -4.57 -3.36 5.99
C CYS A 189 -4.10 -2.28 6.97
N ALA A 190 -2.92 -2.46 7.57
CA ALA A 190 -2.37 -1.44 8.46
C ALA A 190 -1.25 -0.65 7.78
N GLY A 191 -1.32 0.67 7.88
CA GLY A 191 -0.33 1.60 7.33
C GLY A 191 0.73 1.98 8.35
N VAL A 192 1.96 2.16 7.87
CA VAL A 192 3.07 2.76 8.59
C VAL A 192 3.73 3.84 7.73
N SER A 193 4.33 4.84 8.37
CA SER A 193 5.09 5.90 7.69
C SER A 193 6.50 5.96 8.22
N PHE A 194 7.46 6.11 7.31
CA PHE A 194 8.89 6.22 7.60
C PHE A 194 9.46 7.52 7.03
N GLY A 195 10.56 7.99 7.62
CA GLY A 195 11.19 9.26 7.27
C GLY A 195 10.67 10.44 8.13
N ILE A 196 10.10 10.15 9.30
CA ILE A 196 9.63 11.15 10.27
C ILE A 196 10.61 11.38 11.43
N GLY A 197 11.84 10.86 11.31
CA GLY A 197 12.86 10.91 12.36
C GLY A 197 12.90 9.66 13.25
N GLU A 198 12.18 8.60 12.87
CA GLU A 198 12.19 7.33 13.59
C GLU A 198 13.50 6.58 13.39
N THR A 199 13.94 5.86 14.42
CA THR A 199 15.09 4.96 14.36
C THR A 199 14.72 3.65 13.65
N PHE A 200 15.73 2.92 13.19
CA PHE A 200 15.53 1.59 12.62
C PHE A 200 14.88 0.61 13.62
N THR A 201 15.26 0.70 14.91
CA THR A 201 14.62 -0.08 15.98
C THR A 201 13.12 0.18 16.07
N GLN A 202 12.69 1.43 15.94
CA GLN A 202 11.26 1.78 15.94
C GLN A 202 10.53 1.21 14.72
N ARG A 203 11.18 1.13 13.55
CA ARG A 203 10.61 0.46 12.37
C ARG A 203 10.40 -1.04 12.61
N ILE A 204 11.37 -1.72 13.20
CA ILE A 204 11.25 -3.12 13.59
C ILE A 204 10.13 -3.32 14.62
N GLN A 205 10.03 -2.44 15.62
CA GLN A 205 8.94 -2.47 16.59
C GLN A 205 7.57 -2.33 15.91
N SER A 206 7.46 -1.48 14.88
CA SER A 206 6.24 -1.37 14.08
C SER A 206 5.89 -2.69 13.39
N ALA A 207 6.87 -3.40 12.81
CA ALA A 207 6.64 -4.72 12.22
C ALA A 207 6.18 -5.75 13.27
N GLU A 208 6.73 -5.69 14.48
CA GLU A 208 6.30 -6.55 15.60
C GLU A 208 4.86 -6.25 16.03
N VAL A 209 4.46 -4.97 16.09
CA VAL A 209 3.08 -4.56 16.38
C VAL A 209 2.14 -5.09 15.29
N LEU A 210 2.48 -4.92 14.01
CA LEU A 210 1.70 -5.43 12.88
C LEU A 210 1.52 -6.95 12.93
N ARG A 211 2.56 -7.67 13.30
CA ARG A 211 2.52 -9.12 13.49
C ARG A 211 1.56 -9.52 14.61
N LYS A 212 1.66 -8.86 15.78
CA LYS A 212 0.77 -9.10 16.94
C LYS A 212 -0.68 -8.76 16.65
N LEU A 213 -0.91 -7.75 15.82
CA LEU A 213 -2.23 -7.40 15.30
C LEU A 213 -2.73 -8.40 14.25
N ASN A 214 -1.85 -9.28 13.78
CA ASN A 214 -2.13 -10.25 12.72
C ASN A 214 -2.84 -9.62 11.52
N VAL A 215 -2.30 -8.52 11.00
CA VAL A 215 -2.86 -7.82 9.82
C VAL A 215 -2.74 -8.70 8.57
N ASP A 216 -3.60 -8.46 7.57
CA ASP A 216 -3.55 -9.19 6.29
C ASP A 216 -2.62 -8.51 5.29
N ALA A 217 -2.51 -7.19 5.39
CA ALA A 217 -1.65 -6.37 4.54
C ALA A 217 -1.00 -5.24 5.32
N VAL A 218 0.17 -4.81 4.85
CA VAL A 218 0.91 -3.67 5.36
C VAL A 218 1.09 -2.65 4.24
N SER A 219 0.77 -1.38 4.52
CA SER A 219 1.02 -0.26 3.61
C SER A 219 2.21 0.56 4.13
N ILE A 220 3.30 0.61 3.38
CA ILE A 220 4.49 1.39 3.72
C ILE A 220 4.45 2.71 2.95
N ASN A 221 4.39 3.82 3.69
CA ASN A 221 4.49 5.16 3.17
C ASN A 221 5.86 5.75 3.52
N MET A 222 6.43 6.49 2.60
CA MET A 222 7.72 7.17 2.76
C MET A 222 7.48 8.66 2.68
N ILE A 223 7.94 9.40 3.69
CA ILE A 223 7.79 10.86 3.71
C ILE A 223 8.73 11.46 2.68
N ASP A 224 8.21 12.38 1.86
CA ASP A 224 9.00 13.11 0.89
C ASP A 224 9.64 14.33 1.57
N SER A 225 10.97 14.33 1.70
CA SER A 225 11.73 15.44 2.27
C SER A 225 11.74 16.70 1.38
N GLY A 226 11.34 16.57 0.12
CA GLY A 226 11.27 17.67 -0.86
C GLY A 226 10.04 18.57 -0.74
N SER A 227 9.11 18.26 0.17
CA SER A 227 7.92 19.08 0.38
C SER A 227 8.28 20.35 1.16
N GLU A 228 7.80 21.50 0.67
CA GLU A 228 8.06 22.84 1.24
C GLU A 228 7.61 23.02 2.71
N ASN A 229 6.84 22.11 3.25
CA ASN A 229 6.53 22.05 4.68
C ASN A 229 7.61 21.27 5.44
N LYS A 230 8.78 21.85 5.54
CA LYS A 230 9.87 21.40 6.43
C LYS A 230 9.35 21.40 7.87
N ARG A 231 8.84 20.27 8.33
CA ARG A 231 8.89 20.00 9.77
C ARG A 231 10.34 19.63 10.09
N ASP A 232 10.90 20.25 11.08
CA ASP A 232 12.28 20.08 11.55
C ASP A 232 12.72 18.65 11.89
N ARG A 233 11.91 17.64 11.58
CA ARG A 233 12.11 16.22 11.89
C ARG A 233 12.10 15.29 10.69
N ALA A 234 11.88 15.76 9.45
CA ALA A 234 11.92 14.88 8.29
C ALA A 234 13.37 14.49 8.01
N GLN A 235 13.74 13.25 8.32
CA GLN A 235 15.03 12.69 7.98
C GLN A 235 14.90 12.03 6.60
N THR A 236 15.70 12.48 5.65
CA THR A 236 15.77 11.86 4.33
C THR A 236 16.35 10.46 4.45
N LEU A 237 15.52 9.44 4.26
CA LEU A 237 15.99 8.05 4.21
C LEU A 237 16.73 7.81 2.89
N SER A 238 17.85 7.11 2.94
CA SER A 238 18.48 6.62 1.73
C SER A 238 17.61 5.54 1.08
N PRO A 239 17.62 5.40 -0.26
CA PRO A 239 16.91 4.32 -0.92
C PRO A 239 17.25 2.93 -0.38
N MET A 240 18.54 2.68 -0.08
CA MET A 240 18.98 1.40 0.45
C MET A 240 18.45 1.14 1.86
N GLU A 241 18.35 2.16 2.70
CA GLU A 241 17.76 2.05 4.03
C GLU A 241 16.28 1.69 3.97
N ILE A 242 15.55 2.26 2.99
CA ILE A 242 14.15 1.89 2.73
C ILE A 242 14.05 0.44 2.27
N LEU A 243 14.89 0.03 1.32
CA LEU A 243 14.90 -1.34 0.80
C LEU A 243 15.20 -2.36 1.90
N MET A 244 16.17 -2.07 2.76
CA MET A 244 16.49 -2.90 3.92
C MET A 244 15.32 -2.96 4.91
N THR A 245 14.61 -1.85 5.13
CA THR A 245 13.39 -1.83 5.96
C THR A 245 12.32 -2.75 5.37
N VAL A 246 12.06 -2.66 4.06
CA VAL A 246 11.08 -3.52 3.37
C VAL A 246 11.49 -5.00 3.49
N ALA A 247 12.78 -5.32 3.31
CA ALA A 247 13.30 -6.67 3.42
C ALA A 247 13.09 -7.23 4.83
N VAL A 248 13.45 -6.49 5.87
CA VAL A 248 13.22 -6.91 7.26
C VAL A 248 11.74 -7.11 7.55
N PHE A 249 10.85 -6.25 7.01
CA PHE A 249 9.41 -6.46 7.11
C PHE A 249 8.98 -7.78 6.46
N ARG A 250 9.55 -8.15 5.31
CA ARG A 250 9.26 -9.45 4.67
C ARG A 250 9.71 -10.63 5.53
N PHE A 251 10.88 -10.56 6.16
CA PHE A 251 11.32 -11.60 7.09
C PHE A 251 10.40 -11.74 8.30
N MET A 252 9.92 -10.63 8.87
CA MET A 252 9.06 -10.62 10.06
C MET A 252 7.60 -10.92 9.76
N LEU A 253 7.13 -10.65 8.53
CA LEU A 253 5.75 -10.77 8.06
C LEU A 253 5.70 -11.58 6.75
N PRO A 254 6.16 -12.85 6.78
CA PRO A 254 6.51 -13.58 5.58
C PRO A 254 5.34 -13.85 4.63
N ASP A 255 4.13 -14.01 5.14
CA ASP A 255 2.92 -14.35 4.36
C ASP A 255 1.97 -13.17 4.13
N LYS A 256 2.30 -11.98 4.66
CA LYS A 256 1.43 -10.79 4.53
C LYS A 256 1.66 -10.05 3.22
N ASP A 257 0.64 -9.33 2.75
CA ASP A 257 0.86 -8.40 1.63
C ASP A 257 1.66 -7.20 2.12
N ILE A 258 2.77 -6.89 1.45
CA ILE A 258 3.57 -5.68 1.72
C ILE A 258 3.42 -4.75 0.53
N LYS A 259 2.81 -3.59 0.78
CA LYS A 259 2.48 -2.61 -0.23
C LYS A 259 3.33 -1.36 -0.12
N LEU A 260 4.01 -0.99 -1.20
CA LEU A 260 4.68 0.30 -1.32
C LEU A 260 3.66 1.36 -1.77
N CYS A 261 3.53 2.40 -0.97
CA CYS A 261 2.54 3.45 -1.15
C CYS A 261 3.17 4.81 -1.45
N GLY A 262 2.68 5.86 -0.80
CA GLY A 262 3.10 7.23 -1.02
C GLY A 262 4.60 7.45 -0.83
N GLY A 263 5.16 8.33 -1.67
CA GLY A 263 6.58 8.71 -1.64
C GLY A 263 7.55 7.70 -2.26
N ARG A 264 7.09 6.52 -2.71
CA ARG A 264 7.97 5.48 -3.26
C ARG A 264 8.78 5.94 -4.46
N LYS A 265 8.20 6.77 -5.35
CA LYS A 265 8.88 7.29 -6.54
C LYS A 265 10.05 8.19 -6.19
N ASN A 266 9.84 9.14 -5.31
CA ASN A 266 10.84 10.16 -4.97
C ASN A 266 11.92 9.63 -4.03
N ASN A 267 11.55 8.74 -3.11
CA ASN A 267 12.48 8.18 -2.13
C ASN A 267 13.29 6.99 -2.68
N LEU A 268 12.70 6.11 -3.50
CA LEU A 268 13.44 5.00 -4.11
C LEU A 268 14.12 5.38 -5.44
N ARG A 269 13.62 6.40 -6.13
CA ARG A 269 14.22 6.91 -7.38
C ARG A 269 14.46 5.79 -8.40
N GLN A 270 15.66 5.63 -8.91
CA GLN A 270 16.04 4.58 -9.87
C GLN A 270 16.05 3.17 -9.26
N LEU A 271 16.08 3.05 -7.93
CA LEU A 271 16.04 1.76 -7.22
C LEU A 271 14.63 1.27 -6.92
N LEU A 272 13.59 1.92 -7.48
CA LEU A 272 12.19 1.54 -7.27
C LEU A 272 11.90 0.05 -7.59
N PRO A 273 12.43 -0.57 -8.67
CA PRO A 273 12.23 -1.99 -8.93
C PRO A 273 12.75 -2.90 -7.81
N LEU A 274 13.83 -2.50 -7.14
CA LEU A 274 14.39 -3.24 -6.00
C LEU A 274 13.43 -3.28 -4.79
N GLY A 275 12.43 -2.40 -4.72
CA GLY A 275 11.40 -2.48 -3.70
C GLY A 275 10.59 -3.78 -3.76
N ILE A 276 10.37 -4.31 -4.97
CA ILE A 276 9.72 -5.62 -5.17
C ILE A 276 10.70 -6.74 -4.81
N ILE A 277 11.95 -6.64 -5.22
CA ILE A 277 13.02 -7.59 -4.86
C ILE A 277 13.23 -7.61 -3.34
N ALA A 278 13.15 -6.47 -2.68
CA ALA A 278 13.18 -6.36 -1.22
C ALA A 278 11.98 -7.01 -0.51
N GLY A 279 11.05 -7.61 -1.25
CA GLY A 279 9.97 -8.40 -0.70
C GLY A 279 8.59 -7.75 -0.74
N ALA A 280 8.41 -6.57 -1.32
CA ALA A 280 7.07 -6.05 -1.57
C ALA A 280 6.37 -6.88 -2.67
N ASN A 281 5.06 -7.11 -2.52
CA ASN A 281 4.21 -7.80 -3.50
C ASN A 281 2.99 -6.97 -3.88
N SER A 282 2.94 -5.71 -3.48
CA SER A 282 1.84 -4.81 -3.83
C SER A 282 2.34 -3.37 -4.02
N LEU A 283 1.70 -2.65 -4.93
CA LEU A 283 2.01 -1.25 -5.22
C LEU A 283 0.74 -0.41 -5.21
N MET A 284 0.82 0.78 -4.62
CA MET A 284 -0.18 1.82 -4.88
C MET A 284 0.12 2.40 -6.27
N THR A 285 -0.87 2.37 -7.17
CA THR A 285 -0.72 2.83 -8.56
C THR A 285 -1.87 3.71 -8.98
N GLY A 286 -1.70 4.47 -10.04
CA GLY A 286 -2.75 5.27 -10.66
C GLY A 286 -2.36 6.73 -10.86
N ASN A 287 -3.18 7.40 -11.66
CA ASN A 287 -3.11 8.84 -11.84
C ASN A 287 -3.83 9.50 -10.67
N ASP A 288 -3.18 9.62 -9.54
CA ASP A 288 -3.69 10.55 -8.54
C ASP A 288 -3.50 11.98 -9.06
N LEU A 289 -4.48 12.82 -8.81
CA LEU A 289 -4.47 14.24 -9.21
C LEU A 289 -3.30 15.02 -8.60
N ASN A 290 -2.60 14.43 -7.67
CA ASN A 290 -1.36 14.92 -7.08
C ASN A 290 -0.17 14.29 -7.79
N ALA A 291 0.23 14.83 -8.88
CA ALA A 291 1.43 14.71 -9.75
C ALA A 291 2.69 13.93 -9.24
N THR A 292 2.68 13.34 -8.06
CA THR A 292 3.83 12.69 -7.41
C THR A 292 3.89 11.18 -7.61
N GLU A 293 2.78 10.54 -7.99
CA GLU A 293 2.74 9.10 -8.16
C GLU A 293 3.09 8.65 -9.59
N ARG A 294 3.56 7.44 -9.69
CA ARG A 294 3.98 6.86 -10.95
C ARG A 294 2.77 6.40 -11.77
N ASN A 295 2.78 6.65 -13.07
CA ASN A 295 1.77 6.16 -14.00
C ASN A 295 1.68 4.63 -13.96
N SER A 296 0.45 4.11 -13.96
CA SER A 296 0.19 2.66 -13.92
C SER A 296 0.86 1.88 -15.06
N LYS A 297 0.96 2.45 -16.26
CA LYS A 297 1.68 1.82 -17.38
C LYS A 297 3.14 1.55 -17.03
N LEU A 298 3.83 2.52 -16.44
CA LEU A 298 5.22 2.35 -16.00
C LEU A 298 5.36 1.32 -14.87
N ASP A 299 4.34 1.14 -14.03
CA ASP A 299 4.34 0.09 -13.02
C ASP A 299 4.17 -1.29 -13.66
N HIS A 300 3.30 -1.44 -14.66
CA HIS A 300 3.16 -2.68 -15.40
C HIS A 300 4.42 -3.05 -16.17
N GLU A 301 5.04 -2.09 -16.86
CA GLU A 301 6.33 -2.29 -17.55
C GLU A 301 7.41 -2.77 -16.56
N MET A 302 7.54 -2.09 -15.42
CA MET A 302 8.51 -2.48 -14.38
C MET A 302 8.25 -3.89 -13.83
N ILE A 303 6.99 -4.28 -13.61
CA ILE A 303 6.63 -5.61 -13.13
C ILE A 303 7.00 -6.67 -14.20
N ALA A 304 6.71 -6.39 -15.47
CA ALA A 304 7.06 -7.28 -16.58
C ALA A 304 8.59 -7.42 -16.77
N ASP A 305 9.34 -6.30 -16.67
CA ASP A 305 10.80 -6.29 -16.76
C ASP A 305 11.46 -7.12 -15.65
N LEU A 306 10.79 -7.22 -14.48
CA LEU A 306 11.22 -8.10 -13.38
C LEU A 306 10.82 -9.57 -13.57
N GLY A 307 10.15 -9.94 -14.68
CA GLY A 307 9.63 -11.28 -14.90
C GLY A 307 8.46 -11.66 -14.00
N LEU A 308 7.76 -10.67 -13.45
CA LEU A 308 6.62 -10.83 -12.56
C LEU A 308 5.30 -10.51 -13.28
N ILE A 309 4.18 -10.82 -12.63
CA ILE A 309 2.85 -10.75 -13.24
C ILE A 309 1.95 -9.85 -12.38
N PRO A 310 1.34 -8.78 -12.92
CA PRO A 310 0.29 -8.07 -12.21
C PRO A 310 -0.94 -8.98 -12.06
N THR A 311 -1.56 -9.01 -10.89
CA THR A 311 -2.75 -9.84 -10.60
C THR A 311 -3.93 -9.51 -11.52
N ARG A 312 -3.89 -8.37 -12.19
CA ARG A 312 -4.87 -7.94 -13.19
C ARG A 312 -4.16 -7.17 -14.30
N GLU A 313 -4.44 -7.53 -15.55
CA GLU A 313 -3.91 -6.83 -16.72
C GLU A 313 -4.54 -5.44 -16.92
N ILE A 314 -3.82 -4.57 -17.62
CA ILE A 314 -4.36 -3.28 -18.07
C ILE A 314 -5.38 -3.56 -19.21
N ASP A 315 -6.55 -2.96 -19.10
CA ASP A 315 -7.51 -2.92 -20.21
C ASP A 315 -7.08 -1.82 -21.20
N LEU A 316 -6.32 -2.23 -22.23
CA LEU A 316 -5.82 -1.36 -23.29
C LEU A 316 -6.89 -1.05 -24.35
N CYS A 317 -8.15 -1.29 -24.07
CA CYS A 317 -9.23 -0.98 -25.01
C CYS A 317 -9.33 0.53 -25.24
N THR A 318 -8.76 1.02 -26.34
CA THR A 318 -8.87 2.41 -26.77
C THR A 318 -10.05 2.55 -27.73
N CYS A 319 -10.94 3.50 -27.47
CA CYS A 319 -11.89 3.93 -28.49
C CYS A 319 -11.17 4.82 -29.51
N ASP A 320 -11.30 4.51 -30.80
CA ASP A 320 -10.86 5.43 -31.85
C ASP A 320 -11.74 6.70 -31.86
N THR A 321 -11.28 7.73 -32.56
CA THR A 321 -11.99 9.01 -32.69
C THR A 321 -13.38 8.92 -33.35
N LYS A 322 -13.80 7.71 -33.76
CA LYS A 322 -15.10 7.39 -34.36
C LYS A 322 -15.95 6.48 -33.46
N GLY A 323 -15.58 6.28 -32.19
CA GLY A 323 -16.34 5.49 -31.23
C GLY A 323 -16.30 3.96 -31.48
N LYS A 324 -15.48 3.47 -32.42
CA LYS A 324 -15.27 2.04 -32.58
C LYS A 324 -14.24 1.52 -31.58
N GLN A 325 -14.69 0.57 -30.79
CA GLN A 325 -13.85 -0.15 -29.81
C GLN A 325 -12.83 -1.01 -30.54
N ARG A 326 -11.55 -0.66 -30.47
CA ARG A 326 -10.43 -1.51 -30.91
C ARG A 326 -9.78 -2.07 -29.65
N CYS A 327 -10.08 -3.32 -29.33
CA CYS A 327 -9.30 -4.08 -28.38
C CYS A 327 -8.01 -4.51 -29.09
N ALA A 328 -6.87 -3.99 -28.66
CA ALA A 328 -5.61 -4.63 -28.98
C ALA A 328 -5.65 -6.00 -28.30
N ALA A 329 -5.65 -7.07 -29.09
CA ALA A 329 -5.47 -8.40 -28.55
C ALA A 329 -4.20 -8.36 -27.68
N SER A 330 -4.34 -8.72 -26.40
CA SER A 330 -3.21 -8.99 -25.55
C SER A 330 -2.32 -9.96 -26.29
N SER A 331 -1.23 -9.45 -26.89
CA SER A 331 -0.16 -10.31 -27.33
C SER A 331 0.41 -10.89 -26.05
N ALA A 332 -0.10 -12.07 -25.69
CA ALA A 332 0.50 -12.90 -24.69
C ALA A 332 2.03 -12.81 -24.90
N ILE A 333 2.72 -12.25 -23.94
CA ILE A 333 4.16 -12.43 -23.84
C ILE A 333 4.32 -13.92 -23.61
N LYS A 334 4.38 -14.65 -24.73
CA LYS A 334 4.79 -16.06 -24.73
C LYS A 334 6.13 -16.04 -24.02
N SER A 335 6.17 -16.75 -22.92
CA SER A 335 7.38 -17.05 -22.18
C SER A 335 8.50 -17.40 -23.16
N ARG A 336 9.41 -16.46 -23.41
CA ARG A 336 10.72 -16.83 -23.89
C ARG A 336 11.39 -17.49 -22.70
N SER A 337 11.35 -18.82 -22.68
CA SER A 337 12.24 -19.61 -21.87
C SER A 337 13.65 -19.11 -22.13
N LEU A 338 14.25 -18.48 -21.15
CA LEU A 338 15.69 -18.32 -21.09
C LEU A 338 16.25 -19.74 -20.87
N VAL A 339 16.83 -20.30 -21.92
CA VAL A 339 17.72 -21.46 -21.85
C VAL A 339 19.00 -21.03 -21.20
#